data_dfcf00d780b28681cecbab7d5215a351
#
_entry.id   dfcf00d780b28681cecbab7d5215a351
#
_cell.length_a   1.000
_cell.length_b   1.000
_cell.length_c   1.000
_cell.angle_alpha   90.00
_cell.angle_beta   90.00
_cell.angle_gamma   90.00
#
_symmetry.space_group_name_H-M   'P 1'
#
loop_
_entity.id
_entity.type
_entity.pdbx_description
1 polymer ?
#
loop_
_entity_poly.entity_id
_entity_poly.type
_entity_poly.pdbx_seq_one_letter_code
_entity_poly.pdbx_strand_id
1 'polypeptide(L)'
;IDGHTRLGVAAGDHAAICWPLLCGMAKSKYYLLTCDTLTGEEAERIGLVSLCVDDDQVQTRALEVAVQLAGMAQAAIRWTKHTLNHWYRQAGPIFDASLAYEFYGFGGPDAREGLMSHREKRAPEFTGPTGE
;
A
#
# COMPACT_ATOMS: atom_id res chain seq x y z
N ILE A 1 7.41 -0.33 2.93
CA ILE A 1 7.59 -1.13 1.70
C ILE A 1 6.31 -1.88 1.37
N ASP A 2 6.01 -2.00 0.07
CA ASP A 2 5.12 -3.02 -0.48
C ASP A 2 5.99 -4.09 -1.14
N GLY A 3 5.90 -5.32 -0.69
CA GLY A 3 6.83 -6.39 -1.06
C GLY A 3 6.27 -7.42 -2.06
N HIS A 4 5.05 -7.24 -2.56
CA HIS A 4 4.35 -8.23 -3.37
C HIS A 4 5.12 -8.64 -4.62
N THR A 5 5.57 -7.69 -5.45
CA THR A 5 6.27 -8.01 -6.70
C THR A 5 7.62 -8.68 -6.45
N ARG A 6 8.30 -8.37 -5.34
CA ARG A 6 9.52 -9.08 -4.91
C ARG A 6 9.25 -10.53 -4.52
N LEU A 7 8.04 -10.82 -4.04
CA LEU A 7 7.60 -12.18 -3.70
C LEU A 7 6.95 -12.90 -4.90
N GLY A 8 6.99 -12.31 -6.10
CA GLY A 8 6.48 -12.92 -7.32
C GLY A 8 4.96 -12.90 -7.47
N VAL A 9 4.27 -12.01 -6.74
CA VAL A 9 2.81 -11.85 -6.83
C VAL A 9 2.44 -10.38 -7.08
N ALA A 10 1.25 -10.14 -7.61
CA ALA A 10 0.75 -8.80 -7.80
C ALA A 10 0.43 -8.11 -6.45
N ALA A 11 0.59 -6.78 -6.38
CA ALA A 11 0.10 -5.98 -5.26
C ALA A 11 -1.42 -5.85 -5.35
N GLY A 12 -2.12 -6.90 -4.92
CA GLY A 12 -3.54 -7.12 -5.20
C GLY A 12 -4.49 -6.65 -4.11
N ASP A 13 -3.99 -6.34 -2.94
CA ASP A 13 -4.79 -5.87 -1.81
C ASP A 13 -5.05 -4.34 -1.88
N HIS A 14 -4.89 -3.61 -0.79
CA HIS A 14 -5.21 -2.18 -0.72
C HIS A 14 -4.25 -1.27 -1.50
N ALA A 15 -3.00 -1.67 -1.75
CA ALA A 15 -1.98 -0.78 -2.30
C ALA A 15 -2.35 -0.26 -3.69
N ALA A 16 -2.89 -1.11 -4.56
CA ALA A 16 -3.30 -0.75 -5.92
C ALA A 16 -4.40 0.33 -5.95
N ILE A 17 -5.24 0.44 -4.92
CA ILE A 17 -6.31 1.42 -4.85
C ILE A 17 -5.98 2.63 -3.98
N CYS A 18 -5.17 2.46 -2.93
CA CYS A 18 -4.88 3.52 -1.98
C CYS A 18 -3.74 4.43 -2.44
N TRP A 19 -2.62 3.86 -2.86
CA TRP A 19 -1.44 4.63 -3.21
C TRP A 19 -1.64 5.63 -4.35
N PRO A 20 -2.34 5.29 -5.47
CA PRO A 20 -2.58 6.26 -6.53
C PRO A 20 -3.38 7.49 -6.09
N LEU A 21 -4.30 7.33 -5.14
CA LEU A 21 -5.06 8.44 -4.57
C LEU A 21 -4.23 9.30 -3.61
N LEU A 22 -3.27 8.69 -2.92
CA LEU A 22 -2.46 9.36 -1.90
C LEU A 22 -1.23 10.06 -2.49
N CYS A 23 -0.43 9.35 -3.28
CA CYS A 23 0.84 9.87 -3.78
C CYS A 23 0.94 9.96 -5.32
N GLY A 24 -0.17 9.70 -6.02
CA GLY A 24 -0.26 9.75 -7.48
C GLY A 24 0.33 8.51 -8.16
N MET A 25 -0.06 8.31 -9.43
CA MET A 25 0.22 7.10 -10.20
C MET A 25 1.72 6.86 -10.43
N ALA A 26 2.51 7.92 -10.62
CA ALA A 26 3.94 7.77 -10.90
C ALA A 26 4.69 7.18 -9.68
N LYS A 27 4.46 7.71 -8.50
CA LYS A 27 5.06 7.20 -7.26
C LYS A 27 4.54 5.83 -6.89
N SER A 28 3.25 5.59 -7.06
CA SER A 28 2.66 4.26 -6.84
C SER A 28 3.31 3.20 -7.71
N LYS A 29 3.41 3.43 -9.03
CA LYS A 29 4.08 2.50 -9.94
C LYS A 29 5.54 2.27 -9.55
N TYR A 30 6.27 3.34 -9.23
CA TYR A 30 7.67 3.20 -8.84
C TYR A 30 7.80 2.25 -7.65
N TYR A 31 7.20 2.58 -6.51
CA TYR A 31 7.37 1.81 -5.28
C TYR A 31 6.74 0.42 -5.32
N LEU A 32 5.55 0.27 -5.92
CA LEU A 32 4.88 -1.03 -5.99
C LEU A 32 5.57 -2.01 -6.98
N LEU A 33 6.23 -1.50 -8.02
CA LEU A 33 6.92 -2.35 -8.98
C LEU A 33 8.37 -2.65 -8.60
N THR A 34 9.07 -1.70 -7.95
CA THR A 34 10.46 -1.89 -7.53
C THR A 34 10.60 -2.52 -6.15
N CYS A 35 9.57 -2.44 -5.32
CA CYS A 35 9.64 -2.77 -3.89
C CYS A 35 10.72 -1.99 -3.14
N ASP A 36 11.06 -0.78 -3.59
CA ASP A 36 11.97 0.08 -2.86
C ASP A 36 11.35 0.50 -1.53
N THR A 37 12.17 0.52 -0.50
CA THR A 37 11.77 1.04 0.81
C THR A 37 11.75 2.57 0.78
N LEU A 38 10.83 3.15 1.55
CA LEU A 38 10.81 4.59 1.80
C LEU A 38 10.77 4.84 3.31
N THR A 39 11.37 5.96 3.71
CA THR A 39 11.31 6.42 5.09
C THR A 39 9.97 7.09 5.39
N GLY A 40 9.68 7.36 6.67
CA GLY A 40 8.51 8.13 7.07
C GLY A 40 8.50 9.54 6.46
N GLU A 41 9.65 10.20 6.44
CA GLU A 41 9.80 11.55 5.86
C GLU A 41 9.51 11.55 4.35
N GLU A 42 10.00 10.54 3.62
CA GLU A 42 9.68 10.43 2.19
C GLU A 42 8.21 10.11 1.98
N ALA A 43 7.62 9.26 2.82
CA ALA A 43 6.19 8.94 2.76
C ALA A 43 5.31 10.17 2.98
N GLU A 44 5.67 11.04 3.92
CA GLU A 44 5.00 12.34 4.13
C GLU A 44 5.23 13.27 2.94
N ARG A 45 6.48 13.40 2.49
CA ARG A 45 6.85 14.28 1.37
C ARG A 45 6.07 13.98 0.08
N ILE A 46 5.82 12.70 -0.21
CA ILE A 46 5.05 12.29 -1.40
C ILE A 46 3.54 12.22 -1.18
N GLY A 47 3.06 12.45 0.05
CA GLY A 47 1.65 12.43 0.39
C GLY A 47 1.07 11.03 0.69
N LEU A 48 1.93 10.01 0.85
CA LEU A 48 1.48 8.66 1.19
C LEU A 48 0.96 8.58 2.63
N VAL A 49 1.55 9.35 3.53
CA VAL A 49 1.08 9.55 4.91
C VAL A 49 0.90 11.05 5.18
N SER A 50 0.08 11.39 6.17
CA SER A 50 -0.25 12.79 6.47
C SER A 50 0.83 13.49 7.29
N LEU A 51 1.50 12.75 8.18
CA LEU A 51 2.51 13.28 9.11
C LEU A 51 3.57 12.21 9.36
N CYS A 52 4.81 12.64 9.48
CA CYS A 52 5.92 11.87 10.01
C CYS A 52 6.43 12.57 11.29
N VAL A 53 6.66 11.81 12.33
CA VAL A 53 7.21 12.27 13.61
C VAL A 53 8.19 11.22 14.12
N ASP A 54 9.00 11.57 15.11
CA ASP A 54 9.89 10.61 15.78
C ASP A 54 9.10 9.44 16.39
N ASP A 55 9.67 8.26 16.40
CA ASP A 55 8.98 7.01 16.79
C ASP A 55 8.35 7.09 18.20
N ASP A 56 9.02 7.76 19.15
CA ASP A 56 8.52 7.97 20.50
C ASP A 56 7.37 8.98 20.59
N GLN A 57 7.14 9.79 19.55
CA GLN A 57 6.10 10.80 19.47
C GLN A 57 4.84 10.34 18.74
N VAL A 58 4.89 9.20 18.04
CA VAL A 58 3.78 8.73 17.18
C VAL A 58 2.48 8.62 17.96
N GLN A 59 2.50 7.97 19.13
CA GLN A 59 1.31 7.77 19.95
C GLN A 59 0.76 9.08 20.50
N THR A 60 1.64 9.96 20.97
CA THR A 60 1.27 11.29 21.50
C THR A 60 0.62 12.12 20.42
N ARG A 61 1.26 12.19 19.23
CA ARG A 61 0.75 12.99 18.12
C ARG A 61 -0.57 12.46 17.58
N ALA A 62 -0.72 11.15 17.47
CA ALA A 62 -1.97 10.52 17.06
C ALA A 62 -3.14 10.86 18.02
N LEU A 63 -2.87 10.82 19.35
CA LEU A 63 -3.86 11.17 20.36
C LEU A 63 -4.23 12.66 20.30
N GLU A 64 -3.27 13.55 20.11
CA GLU A 64 -3.54 14.99 19.93
C GLU A 64 -4.49 15.26 18.77
N VAL A 65 -4.24 14.64 17.61
CA VAL A 65 -5.10 14.74 16.43
C VAL A 65 -6.50 14.17 16.73
N ALA A 66 -6.57 13.03 17.41
CA ALA A 66 -7.84 12.42 17.79
C ALA A 66 -8.66 13.32 18.73
N VAL A 67 -8.01 13.94 19.74
CA VAL A 67 -8.63 14.89 20.66
C VAL A 67 -9.09 16.14 19.90
N GLN A 68 -8.27 16.67 19.02
CA GLN A 68 -8.66 17.80 18.15
C GLN A 68 -9.93 17.49 17.37
N LEU A 69 -9.98 16.33 16.70
CA LEU A 69 -11.15 15.89 15.94
C LEU A 69 -12.37 15.68 16.84
N ALA A 70 -12.18 15.13 18.04
CA ALA A 70 -13.27 14.95 19.01
C ALA A 70 -13.89 16.28 19.48
N GLY A 71 -13.11 17.34 19.51
CA GLY A 71 -13.57 18.69 19.87
C GLY A 71 -14.28 19.45 18.73
N MET A 72 -14.28 18.94 17.50
CA MET A 72 -14.88 19.61 16.34
C MET A 72 -16.35 19.19 16.12
N ALA A 73 -17.01 19.79 15.12
CA ALA A 73 -18.40 19.47 14.75
C ALA A 73 -18.50 18.04 14.19
N GLN A 74 -18.95 17.11 15.03
CA GLN A 74 -18.94 15.66 14.74
C GLN A 74 -19.73 15.27 13.49
N ALA A 75 -20.87 15.91 13.23
CA ALA A 75 -21.64 15.67 12.03
C ALA A 75 -20.84 16.04 10.76
N ALA A 76 -20.19 17.20 10.76
CA ALA A 76 -19.38 17.67 9.64
C ALA A 76 -18.20 16.72 9.37
N ILE A 77 -17.48 16.28 10.41
CA ILE A 77 -16.37 15.32 10.28
C ILE A 77 -16.85 14.00 9.67
N ARG A 78 -17.93 13.43 10.19
CA ARG A 78 -18.49 12.16 9.70
C ARG A 78 -18.92 12.26 8.24
N TRP A 79 -19.60 13.33 7.86
CA TRP A 79 -20.06 13.52 6.48
C TRP A 79 -18.90 13.77 5.52
N THR A 80 -17.92 14.56 5.92
CA THR A 80 -16.71 14.78 5.13
C THR A 80 -15.95 13.47 4.91
N LYS A 81 -15.70 12.71 5.98
CA LYS A 81 -15.05 11.39 5.88
C LYS A 81 -15.86 10.43 5.00
N HIS A 82 -17.19 10.39 5.18
CA HIS A 82 -18.07 9.56 4.36
C HIS A 82 -17.95 9.91 2.87
N THR A 83 -17.97 11.20 2.55
CA THR A 83 -17.83 11.69 1.17
C THR A 83 -16.47 11.31 0.58
N LEU A 84 -15.37 11.56 1.32
CA LEU A 84 -14.02 11.20 0.87
C LEU A 84 -13.86 9.69 0.64
N ASN A 85 -14.50 8.86 1.44
CA ASN A 85 -14.45 7.40 1.26
C ASN A 85 -15.13 6.91 -0.02
N HIS A 86 -15.94 7.74 -0.70
CA HIS A 86 -16.50 7.38 -2.01
C HIS A 86 -15.42 7.26 -3.09
N TRP A 87 -14.31 7.96 -2.98
CA TRP A 87 -13.17 7.78 -3.89
C TRP A 87 -12.64 6.35 -3.84
N TYR A 88 -12.51 5.76 -2.64
CA TYR A 88 -12.12 4.35 -2.50
C TYR A 88 -13.19 3.39 -3.02
N ARG A 89 -14.48 3.69 -2.83
CA ARG A 89 -15.57 2.86 -3.35
C ARG A 89 -15.61 2.82 -4.88
N GLN A 90 -15.21 3.89 -5.55
CA GLN A 90 -15.11 3.90 -7.02
C GLN A 90 -13.99 2.99 -7.54
N ALA A 91 -13.03 2.66 -6.71
CA ALA A 91 -11.94 1.75 -7.05
C ALA A 91 -12.31 0.26 -6.96
N GLY A 92 -13.58 -0.08 -6.65
CA GLY A 92 -14.03 -1.47 -6.55
C GLY A 92 -13.60 -2.37 -7.71
N PRO A 93 -13.87 -2.00 -8.99
CA PRO A 93 -13.42 -2.81 -10.12
C PRO A 93 -11.90 -2.96 -10.24
N ILE A 94 -11.13 -1.95 -9.79
CA ILE A 94 -9.66 -2.01 -9.75
C ILE A 94 -9.23 -2.99 -8.66
N PHE A 95 -9.86 -2.94 -7.49
CA PHE A 95 -9.60 -3.86 -6.40
C PHE A 95 -9.90 -5.30 -6.79
N ASP A 96 -11.06 -5.56 -7.38
CA ASP A 96 -11.46 -6.90 -7.84
C ASP A 96 -10.43 -7.48 -8.83
N ALA A 97 -9.98 -6.67 -9.80
CA ALA A 97 -8.97 -7.09 -10.78
C ALA A 97 -7.62 -7.34 -10.10
N SER A 98 -7.15 -6.44 -9.23
CA SER A 98 -5.85 -6.56 -8.57
C SER A 98 -5.80 -7.78 -7.65
N LEU A 99 -6.86 -8.02 -6.87
CA LEU A 99 -6.99 -9.18 -5.99
C LEU A 99 -7.03 -10.50 -6.79
N ALA A 100 -7.76 -10.52 -7.91
CA ALA A 100 -7.80 -11.70 -8.78
C ALA A 100 -6.42 -12.04 -9.33
N TYR A 101 -5.62 -11.04 -9.75
CA TYR A 101 -4.24 -11.27 -10.21
C TYR A 101 -3.32 -11.73 -9.09
N GLU A 102 -3.48 -11.21 -7.87
CA GLU A 102 -2.71 -11.68 -6.71
C GLU A 102 -2.99 -13.16 -6.43
N PHE A 103 -4.28 -13.55 -6.31
CA PHE A 103 -4.66 -14.95 -6.08
C PHE A 103 -4.22 -15.86 -7.21
N TYR A 104 -4.32 -15.43 -8.47
CA TYR A 104 -3.81 -16.17 -9.60
C TYR A 104 -2.30 -16.39 -9.50
N GLY A 105 -1.57 -15.35 -9.11
CA GLY A 105 -0.12 -15.37 -8.92
C GLY A 105 0.36 -16.35 -7.86
N PHE A 106 -0.39 -16.56 -6.76
CA PHE A 106 0.00 -17.49 -5.70
C PHE A 106 0.20 -18.94 -6.17
N GLY A 107 -0.47 -19.34 -7.23
CA GLY A 107 -0.30 -20.67 -7.84
C GLY A 107 0.90 -20.77 -8.80
N GLY A 108 1.54 -19.65 -9.11
CA GLY A 108 2.60 -19.57 -10.11
C GLY A 108 3.99 -19.98 -9.62
N PRO A 109 4.92 -20.22 -10.54
CA PRO A 109 6.31 -20.55 -10.20
C PRO A 109 7.02 -19.40 -9.52
N ASP A 110 6.74 -18.14 -9.90
CA ASP A 110 7.39 -16.96 -9.35
C ASP A 110 7.04 -16.74 -7.87
N ALA A 111 5.81 -17.03 -7.44
CA ALA A 111 5.44 -16.95 -6.02
C ALA A 111 6.22 -17.96 -5.17
N ARG A 112 6.43 -19.16 -5.71
CA ARG A 112 7.25 -20.20 -5.04
C ARG A 112 8.70 -19.75 -4.94
N GLU A 113 9.27 -19.25 -6.04
CA GLU A 113 10.65 -18.74 -6.07
C GLU A 113 10.81 -17.54 -5.13
N GLY A 114 9.89 -16.57 -5.15
CA GLY A 114 9.92 -15.43 -4.26
C GLY A 114 9.91 -15.82 -2.79
N LEU A 115 9.07 -16.78 -2.40
CA LEU A 115 9.03 -17.31 -1.04
C LEU A 115 10.35 -18.03 -0.66
N MET A 116 10.86 -18.88 -1.55
CA MET A 116 12.09 -19.65 -1.30
C MET A 116 13.31 -18.74 -1.21
N SER A 117 13.47 -17.81 -2.15
CA SER A 117 14.56 -16.83 -2.14
C SER A 117 14.57 -15.98 -0.87
N HIS A 118 13.38 -15.57 -0.41
CA HIS A 118 13.25 -14.82 0.85
C HIS A 118 13.69 -15.64 2.07
N ARG A 119 13.27 -16.90 2.16
CA ARG A 119 13.71 -17.82 3.25
C ARG A 119 15.21 -18.10 3.23
N GLU A 120 15.77 -18.24 2.04
CA GLU A 120 17.18 -18.51 1.81
C GLU A 120 18.07 -17.25 1.82
N LYS A 121 17.45 -16.06 1.95
CA LYS A 121 18.12 -14.75 1.95
C LYS A 121 18.99 -14.50 0.72
N ARG A 122 18.54 -14.94 -0.45
CA ARG A 122 19.17 -14.73 -1.76
C ARG A 122 18.29 -13.88 -2.67
N ALA A 123 18.83 -13.41 -3.78
CA ALA A 123 18.04 -12.79 -4.84
C ALA A 123 17.14 -13.87 -5.53
N PRO A 124 15.89 -13.50 -5.87
CA PRO A 124 15.02 -14.39 -6.63
C PRO A 124 15.46 -14.50 -8.11
N GLU A 125 15.21 -15.67 -8.71
CA GLU A 125 15.43 -15.94 -10.12
C GLU A 125 14.07 -16.27 -10.77
N PHE A 126 13.32 -15.23 -11.13
CA PHE A 126 11.99 -15.38 -11.71
C PHE A 126 12.05 -15.89 -13.14
N THR A 127 11.17 -16.84 -13.45
CA THR A 127 11.05 -17.44 -14.79
C THR A 127 9.84 -16.93 -15.57
N GLY A 128 9.02 -16.08 -14.95
CA GLY A 128 7.81 -15.55 -15.53
C GLY A 128 6.60 -16.49 -15.45
N PRO A 129 5.44 -16.06 -15.95
CA PRO A 129 4.18 -16.76 -15.72
C PRO A 129 4.12 -18.16 -16.35
N THR A 130 4.97 -18.50 -17.30
CA THR A 130 4.99 -19.80 -17.99
C THR A 130 6.05 -20.75 -17.46
N GLY A 131 6.98 -20.30 -16.62
CA GLY A 131 8.08 -21.12 -16.13
C GLY A 131 9.10 -21.51 -17.20
N GLU A 132 9.15 -20.79 -18.33
CA GLU A 132 10.12 -20.93 -19.43
C GLU A 132 11.37 -20.09 -19.19
#